data_3dbcf607edebd01f15f7cac94410ee82
#
_entry.id   3dbcf607edebd01f15f7cac94410ee82
#
_cell.length_a   1.000
_cell.length_b   1.000
_cell.length_c   1.000
_cell.angle_alpha   90.00
_cell.angle_beta   90.00
_cell.angle_gamma   90.00
#
_symmetry.space_group_name_H-M   'P 1'
#
loop_
_entity.id
_entity.type
_entity.pdbx_description
1 polymer ?
#
loop_
_entity_poly.entity_id
_entity_poly.type
_entity_poly.pdbx_seq_one_letter_code
_entity_poly.pdbx_strand_id
1 'polypeptide(L)'
;MYQTNDGRFSNPAFLWPAVAAALVSEMAARVAMQLGGMAVEPGGEPIAAEPGWATPHSIVLELKPVRLRDFSVEAKGSPVLICAPFALHGATVVDLVTGHSLVAALRRAGVRRLFATDWRSATADMRFLGIDDYLSALNVAVDQIGGKVDLVGLCQGGWMALVYAARFPAKVRKLVLAGAPVDIRAAPSALSAFAEATPLAMFHELVRDEGLVRGQNVRKFWGGTVTRGDVRQILQIEKSADSAVLTRLEALFRDWYSWTVDLPGVYFLEVVEKLFKHNEIATGSFLALGQKVDLRTVKVPIFLLAARDDEVVAVEQLFATQRLVNTPPGHIRKAIVPCRHLGLFVGKTTLQETWPMIARWILRPTSSHLESDAACGEAAEALPKG
;
A
#
# COMPACT_ATOMS: atom_id res chain seq x y z
N MET A 1 -33.67 -6.73 -52.37
CA MET A 1 -34.04 -5.81 -51.27
C MET A 1 -33.58 -6.48 -49.98
N TYR A 2 -32.38 -6.15 -49.54
CA TYR A 2 -31.85 -6.63 -48.25
C TYR A 2 -31.75 -5.39 -47.33
N GLN A 3 -32.52 -5.39 -46.27
CA GLN A 3 -32.40 -4.37 -45.20
C GLN A 3 -31.22 -4.75 -44.32
N THR A 4 -30.26 -3.85 -44.22
CA THR A 4 -29.15 -3.87 -43.27
C THR A 4 -29.66 -3.39 -41.93
N ASN A 5 -29.58 -4.26 -40.95
CA ASN A 5 -29.95 -3.98 -39.56
C ASN A 5 -28.73 -3.30 -38.89
N ASP A 6 -28.81 -1.96 -38.71
CA ASP A 6 -27.82 -1.16 -37.96
C ASP A 6 -27.88 -1.50 -36.47
N GLY A 7 -27.03 -2.40 -36.04
CA GLY A 7 -26.79 -2.65 -34.63
C GLY A 7 -26.07 -1.45 -33.97
N ARG A 8 -26.84 -0.54 -33.40
CA ARG A 8 -26.29 0.52 -32.51
C ARG A 8 -25.70 -0.15 -31.28
N PHE A 9 -24.38 -0.25 -31.24
CA PHE A 9 -23.67 -0.55 -30.02
C PHE A 9 -23.92 0.57 -29.00
N SER A 10 -24.71 0.29 -27.99
CA SER A 10 -24.91 1.16 -26.85
C SER A 10 -23.56 1.32 -26.12
N ASN A 11 -23.12 2.58 -26.04
CA ASN A 11 -21.88 3.00 -25.39
C ASN A 11 -21.86 2.53 -23.93
N PRO A 12 -20.88 1.71 -23.48
CA PRO A 12 -20.80 1.19 -22.10
C PRO A 12 -20.74 2.31 -21.03
N ALA A 13 -20.34 3.53 -21.41
CA ALA A 13 -20.31 4.69 -20.52
C ALA A 13 -21.66 5.08 -19.91
N PHE A 14 -22.78 4.67 -20.51
CA PHE A 14 -24.13 5.00 -20.01
C PHE A 14 -24.63 4.05 -18.92
N LEU A 15 -24.02 2.87 -18.75
CA LEU A 15 -24.43 1.91 -17.72
C LEU A 15 -23.67 2.10 -16.39
N TRP A 16 -22.60 2.91 -16.38
CA TRP A 16 -21.77 3.15 -15.20
C TRP A 16 -22.51 3.74 -13.99
N PRO A 17 -23.38 4.76 -14.12
CA PRO A 17 -24.12 5.27 -12.97
C PRO A 17 -25.08 4.24 -12.38
N ALA A 18 -25.68 3.39 -13.22
CA ALA A 18 -26.61 2.35 -12.77
C ALA A 18 -25.88 1.18 -12.09
N VAL A 19 -24.71 0.79 -12.60
CA VAL A 19 -23.86 -0.24 -11.98
C VAL A 19 -23.23 0.25 -10.68
N ALA A 20 -22.77 1.50 -10.63
CA ALA A 20 -22.27 2.12 -9.41
C ALA A 20 -23.40 2.27 -8.38
N ALA A 21 -24.59 2.72 -8.78
CA ALA A 21 -25.75 2.80 -7.91
C ALA A 21 -26.24 1.42 -7.43
N ALA A 22 -26.18 0.39 -8.26
CA ALA A 22 -26.53 -0.98 -7.87
C ALA A 22 -25.51 -1.55 -6.89
N LEU A 23 -24.20 -1.34 -7.10
CA LEU A 23 -23.14 -1.74 -6.17
C LEU A 23 -23.27 -1.00 -4.83
N VAL A 24 -23.52 0.30 -4.85
CA VAL A 24 -23.76 1.11 -3.65
C VAL A 24 -25.02 0.66 -2.92
N SER A 25 -26.11 0.37 -3.65
CA SER A 25 -27.36 -0.13 -3.07
C SER A 25 -27.22 -1.53 -2.48
N GLU A 26 -26.51 -2.42 -3.17
CA GLU A 26 -26.25 -3.79 -2.68
C GLU A 26 -25.30 -3.77 -1.46
N MET A 27 -24.28 -2.92 -1.47
CA MET A 27 -23.41 -2.71 -0.32
C MET A 27 -24.14 -2.03 0.84
N ALA A 28 -24.96 -1.01 0.59
CA ALA A 28 -25.77 -0.38 1.63
C ALA A 28 -26.81 -1.34 2.22
N ALA A 29 -27.42 -2.21 1.40
CA ALA A 29 -28.33 -3.25 1.88
C ALA A 29 -27.59 -4.32 2.72
N ARG A 30 -26.37 -4.73 2.33
CA ARG A 30 -25.52 -5.63 3.12
C ARG A 30 -25.13 -4.99 4.45
N VAL A 31 -24.78 -3.71 4.44
CA VAL A 31 -24.48 -2.91 5.64
C VAL A 31 -25.71 -2.86 6.57
N ALA A 32 -26.88 -2.53 6.05
CA ALA A 32 -28.11 -2.47 6.83
C ALA A 32 -28.51 -3.85 7.41
N MET A 33 -28.36 -4.94 6.65
CA MET A 33 -28.59 -6.29 7.12
C MET A 33 -27.59 -6.71 8.21
N GLN A 34 -26.31 -6.34 8.10
CA GLN A 34 -25.29 -6.67 9.08
C GLN A 34 -25.39 -5.84 10.35
N LEU A 35 -25.73 -4.55 10.24
CA LEU A 35 -25.98 -3.73 11.43
C LEU A 35 -27.26 -4.17 12.17
N GLY A 36 -28.26 -4.67 11.45
CA GLY A 36 -29.47 -5.28 12.04
C GLY A 36 -29.24 -6.67 12.64
N GLY A 37 -28.17 -7.34 12.26
CA GLY A 37 -27.77 -8.68 12.72
C GLY A 37 -26.63 -8.73 13.73
N MET A 38 -26.12 -7.59 14.21
CA MET A 38 -25.06 -7.50 15.22
C MET A 38 -25.55 -7.74 16.66
N ALA A 39 -26.53 -8.66 16.84
CA ALA A 39 -26.66 -9.38 18.10
C ALA A 39 -25.44 -10.29 18.19
N VAL A 40 -24.56 -10.01 19.16
CA VAL A 40 -23.36 -10.79 19.47
C VAL A 40 -23.75 -12.24 19.69
N GLU A 41 -23.54 -13.09 18.68
CA GLU A 41 -23.50 -14.53 18.90
C GLU A 41 -22.20 -14.84 19.69
N PRO A 42 -22.27 -15.43 20.86
CA PRO A 42 -21.10 -15.91 21.61
C PRO A 42 -20.62 -17.23 21.00
N GLY A 43 -19.89 -17.12 19.90
CA GLY A 43 -19.36 -18.25 19.15
C GLY A 43 -18.49 -17.72 18.01
N GLY A 44 -17.48 -16.89 18.35
CA GLY A 44 -16.54 -16.36 17.36
C GLY A 44 -15.80 -17.49 16.67
N GLU A 45 -15.70 -17.44 15.32
CA GLU A 45 -14.72 -18.26 14.59
C GLU A 45 -13.36 -18.15 15.28
N PRO A 46 -12.60 -19.26 15.39
CA PRO A 46 -11.28 -19.21 16.02
C PRO A 46 -10.46 -18.10 15.34
N ILE A 47 -9.88 -17.22 16.16
CA ILE A 47 -8.99 -16.16 15.67
C ILE A 47 -7.84 -16.85 14.95
N ALA A 48 -7.71 -16.62 13.66
CA ALA A 48 -6.60 -17.15 12.88
C ALA A 48 -5.27 -16.72 13.54
N ALA A 49 -4.30 -17.62 13.57
CA ALA A 49 -2.97 -17.29 14.08
C ALA A 49 -2.28 -16.25 13.19
N GLU A 50 -1.44 -15.40 13.79
CA GLU A 50 -0.63 -14.44 13.04
C GLU A 50 0.22 -15.19 12.00
N PRO A 51 0.12 -14.85 10.70
CA PRO A 51 0.87 -15.53 9.65
C PRO A 51 2.38 -15.34 9.82
N GLY A 52 3.13 -16.42 9.58
CA GLY A 52 4.59 -16.37 9.59
C GLY A 52 5.13 -15.61 8.37
N TRP A 53 6.37 -15.13 8.50
CA TRP A 53 7.13 -14.53 7.41
C TRP A 53 7.91 -15.61 6.67
N ALA A 54 7.92 -15.56 5.34
CA ALA A 54 8.55 -16.58 4.51
C ALA A 54 10.09 -16.49 4.47
N THR A 55 10.63 -15.26 4.65
CA THR A 55 12.07 -14.98 4.58
C THR A 55 12.66 -14.80 5.98
N PRO A 56 13.83 -15.43 6.29
CA PRO A 56 14.53 -15.18 7.54
C PRO A 56 14.83 -13.69 7.75
N HIS A 57 14.58 -13.20 8.95
CA HIS A 57 14.76 -11.80 9.34
C HIS A 57 15.03 -11.67 10.84
N SER A 58 15.40 -10.45 11.26
CA SER A 58 15.45 -10.05 12.67
C SER A 58 14.57 -8.83 12.91
N ILE A 59 14.17 -8.61 14.17
CA ILE A 59 13.51 -7.38 14.60
C ILE A 59 14.60 -6.45 15.14
N VAL A 60 14.79 -5.29 14.50
CA VAL A 60 15.85 -4.33 14.87
C VAL A 60 15.31 -3.10 15.59
N LEU A 61 14.00 -2.94 15.64
CA LEU A 61 13.29 -1.93 16.43
C LEU A 61 11.92 -2.47 16.79
N GLU A 62 11.51 -2.27 18.03
CA GLU A 62 10.16 -2.56 18.49
C GLU A 62 9.60 -1.34 19.21
N LEU A 63 8.58 -0.72 18.61
CA LEU A 63 7.77 0.34 19.19
C LEU A 63 6.35 -0.18 19.41
N LYS A 64 5.56 0.57 20.18
CA LYS A 64 4.16 0.21 20.41
C LYS A 64 3.38 -0.04 19.11
N PRO A 65 3.41 0.86 18.08
CA PRO A 65 2.64 0.67 16.86
C PRO A 65 3.34 -0.16 15.79
N VAL A 66 4.68 -0.39 15.87
CA VAL A 66 5.43 -1.01 14.77
C VAL A 66 6.61 -1.81 15.24
N ARG A 67 6.87 -2.95 14.58
CA ARG A 67 8.16 -3.63 14.55
C ARG A 67 8.87 -3.30 13.24
N LEU A 68 10.17 -3.04 13.30
CA LEU A 68 10.99 -2.90 12.10
C LEU A 68 11.72 -4.22 11.87
N ARG A 69 11.38 -4.88 10.76
CA ARG A 69 11.99 -6.15 10.38
C ARG A 69 13.14 -5.89 9.42
N ASP A 70 14.28 -6.52 9.71
CA ASP A 70 15.50 -6.47 8.91
C ASP A 70 15.67 -7.77 8.11
N PHE A 71 15.61 -7.65 6.79
CA PHE A 71 15.85 -8.72 5.82
C PHE A 71 17.19 -8.55 5.10
N SER A 72 18.07 -7.70 5.61
CA SER A 72 19.36 -7.41 4.98
C SER A 72 20.25 -8.67 4.91
N VAL A 73 21.04 -8.75 3.86
CA VAL A 73 22.07 -9.79 3.69
C VAL A 73 23.47 -9.22 3.86
N GLU A 74 23.60 -7.90 3.83
CA GLU A 74 24.85 -7.16 4.02
C GLU A 74 24.56 -5.86 4.77
N ALA A 75 25.54 -5.38 5.53
CA ALA A 75 25.47 -4.09 6.24
C ALA A 75 25.73 -2.88 5.33
N LYS A 76 26.31 -3.09 4.14
CA LYS A 76 26.70 -2.04 3.21
C LYS A 76 25.59 -1.73 2.20
N GLY A 77 25.60 -0.51 1.69
CA GLY A 77 24.66 -0.04 0.67
C GLY A 77 23.52 0.83 1.22
N SER A 78 22.76 1.38 0.31
CA SER A 78 21.62 2.22 0.64
C SER A 78 20.48 1.39 1.19
N PRO A 79 19.91 1.73 2.36
CA PRO A 79 18.77 1.00 2.90
C PRO A 79 17.50 1.27 2.08
N VAL A 80 16.77 0.20 1.79
CA VAL A 80 15.43 0.22 1.23
C VAL A 80 14.45 -0.11 2.35
N LEU A 81 13.46 0.74 2.57
CA LEU A 81 12.41 0.53 3.57
C LEU A 81 11.06 0.33 2.87
N ILE A 82 10.45 -0.81 3.08
CA ILE A 82 9.07 -1.06 2.69
C ILE A 82 8.16 -0.53 3.81
N CYS A 83 7.38 0.50 3.51
CA CYS A 83 6.24 0.93 4.31
C CYS A 83 5.03 0.08 3.90
N ALA A 84 4.78 -0.98 4.65
CA ALA A 84 3.69 -1.91 4.41
C ALA A 84 2.32 -1.26 4.63
N PRO A 85 1.23 -1.81 4.08
CA PRO A 85 -0.11 -1.31 4.38
C PRO A 85 -0.46 -1.49 5.86
N PHE A 86 -1.19 -0.52 6.42
CA PHE A 86 -1.84 -0.66 7.72
C PHE A 86 -3.34 -0.42 7.52
N ALA A 87 -4.07 -1.48 7.28
CA ALA A 87 -5.50 -1.43 6.97
C ALA A 87 -6.23 -2.66 7.50
N LEU A 88 -6.38 -3.71 6.70
CA LEU A 88 -7.16 -4.91 7.04
C LEU A 88 -6.26 -6.09 7.37
N HIS A 89 -5.24 -6.33 6.54
CA HIS A 89 -4.33 -7.46 6.69
C HIS A 89 -2.95 -6.98 7.16
N GLY A 90 -2.21 -7.88 7.82
CA GLY A 90 -0.88 -7.58 8.34
C GLY A 90 0.18 -7.41 7.26
N ALA A 91 1.33 -6.91 7.70
CA ALA A 91 2.47 -6.61 6.85
C ALA A 91 3.08 -7.84 6.14
N THR A 92 2.74 -9.05 6.54
CA THR A 92 3.17 -10.30 5.90
C THR A 92 2.73 -10.42 4.43
N VAL A 93 1.84 -9.54 3.94
CA VAL A 93 1.55 -9.41 2.49
C VAL A 93 2.82 -9.15 1.66
N VAL A 94 3.86 -8.55 2.23
CA VAL A 94 5.14 -8.32 1.53
C VAL A 94 6.03 -9.55 1.49
N ASP A 95 5.69 -10.60 2.24
CA ASP A 95 6.51 -11.82 2.38
C ASP A 95 5.64 -13.04 2.68
N LEU A 96 4.62 -13.27 1.85
CA LEU A 96 3.54 -14.20 2.09
C LEU A 96 4.00 -15.66 2.16
N VAL A 97 4.68 -16.13 1.12
CA VAL A 97 5.18 -17.50 0.99
C VAL A 97 6.26 -17.55 -0.08
N THR A 98 7.09 -18.61 -0.06
CA THR A 98 8.10 -18.85 -1.11
C THR A 98 7.48 -18.76 -2.51
N GLY A 99 8.05 -17.91 -3.36
CA GLY A 99 7.53 -17.62 -4.72
C GLY A 99 6.55 -16.44 -4.79
N HIS A 100 5.95 -16.07 -3.67
CA HIS A 100 5.00 -14.95 -3.52
C HIS A 100 5.47 -13.98 -2.41
N SER A 101 6.73 -13.53 -2.52
CA SER A 101 7.42 -12.66 -1.56
C SER A 101 8.07 -11.49 -2.29
N LEU A 102 7.63 -10.28 -2.01
CA LEU A 102 8.25 -9.04 -2.47
C LEU A 102 9.64 -8.87 -1.86
N VAL A 103 9.79 -9.20 -0.57
CA VAL A 103 11.09 -9.21 0.12
C VAL A 103 12.09 -10.06 -0.64
N ALA A 104 11.74 -11.30 -0.96
CA ALA A 104 12.61 -12.21 -1.69
C ALA A 104 12.87 -11.73 -3.13
N ALA A 105 11.89 -11.11 -3.80
CA ALA A 105 12.04 -10.54 -5.14
C ALA A 105 13.06 -9.38 -5.16
N LEU A 106 12.96 -8.45 -4.22
CA LEU A 106 13.90 -7.33 -4.09
C LEU A 106 15.32 -7.81 -3.73
N ARG A 107 15.45 -8.78 -2.81
CA ARG A 107 16.76 -9.38 -2.46
C ARG A 107 17.42 -10.06 -3.67
N ARG A 108 16.66 -10.88 -4.42
CA ARG A 108 17.17 -11.52 -5.65
C ARG A 108 17.59 -10.50 -6.70
N ALA A 109 16.92 -9.34 -6.76
CA ALA A 109 17.27 -8.27 -7.67
C ALA A 109 18.43 -7.38 -7.21
N GLY A 110 19.09 -7.72 -6.09
CA GLY A 110 20.31 -7.07 -5.63
C GLY A 110 20.14 -6.06 -4.50
N VAL A 111 18.95 -5.90 -3.94
CA VAL A 111 18.74 -5.06 -2.73
C VAL A 111 19.36 -5.78 -1.54
N ARG A 112 20.47 -5.22 -0.99
CA ARG A 112 21.27 -5.85 0.07
C ARG A 112 20.85 -5.44 1.47
N ARG A 113 20.43 -4.17 1.65
CA ARG A 113 19.87 -3.65 2.90
C ARG A 113 18.39 -3.42 2.72
N LEU A 114 17.56 -4.30 3.29
CA LEU A 114 16.10 -4.31 3.09
C LEU A 114 15.38 -4.41 4.43
N PHE A 115 14.49 -3.50 4.66
CA PHE A 115 13.68 -3.41 5.87
C PHE A 115 12.20 -3.32 5.51
N ALA A 116 11.33 -3.72 6.44
CA ALA A 116 9.89 -3.52 6.32
C ALA A 116 9.27 -3.12 7.65
N THR A 117 8.32 -2.20 7.59
CA THR A 117 7.45 -1.91 8.74
C THR A 117 6.47 -3.07 8.92
N ASP A 118 6.38 -3.57 10.13
CA ASP A 118 5.38 -4.53 10.57
C ASP A 118 4.47 -3.82 11.58
N TRP A 119 3.39 -3.23 11.06
CA TRP A 119 2.41 -2.52 11.88
C TRP A 119 1.65 -3.50 12.75
N ARG A 120 1.68 -3.25 14.05
CA ARG A 120 1.09 -4.16 15.03
C ARG A 120 -0.42 -3.98 15.08
N SER A 121 -1.13 -5.10 15.24
CA SER A 121 -2.56 -5.06 15.58
C SER A 121 -2.76 -4.23 16.83
N ALA A 122 -3.73 -3.31 16.80
CA ALA A 122 -3.95 -2.38 17.90
C ALA A 122 -4.48 -3.10 19.15
N THR A 123 -3.96 -2.72 20.29
CA THR A 123 -4.41 -3.10 21.62
C THR A 123 -5.18 -1.95 22.27
N ALA A 124 -5.92 -2.21 23.34
CA ALA A 124 -6.77 -1.21 24.01
C ALA A 124 -6.01 0.06 24.41
N ASP A 125 -4.73 -0.05 24.76
CA ASP A 125 -3.85 1.08 25.12
C ASP A 125 -3.32 1.84 23.90
N MET A 126 -3.59 1.38 22.68
CA MET A 126 -3.27 2.04 21.41
C MET A 126 -4.47 2.79 20.81
N ARG A 127 -5.67 2.69 21.39
CA ARG A 127 -6.92 3.23 20.82
C ARG A 127 -6.89 4.72 20.45
N PHE A 128 -6.03 5.49 21.09
CA PHE A 128 -5.88 6.93 20.85
C PHE A 128 -4.76 7.30 19.87
N LEU A 129 -4.00 6.33 19.36
CA LEU A 129 -2.97 6.60 18.37
C LEU A 129 -3.61 7.06 17.06
N GLY A 130 -3.14 8.21 16.55
CA GLY A 130 -3.57 8.80 15.29
C GLY A 130 -2.50 8.68 14.20
N ILE A 131 -2.74 9.31 13.06
CA ILE A 131 -1.80 9.33 11.92
C ILE A 131 -0.42 9.85 12.33
N ASP A 132 -0.38 10.86 13.18
CA ASP A 132 0.88 11.49 13.64
C ASP A 132 1.76 10.51 14.44
N ASP A 133 1.15 9.62 15.23
CA ASP A 133 1.90 8.59 15.97
C ASP A 133 2.55 7.58 15.01
N TYR A 134 1.84 7.17 13.95
CA TYR A 134 2.36 6.26 12.94
C TYR A 134 3.44 6.92 12.06
N LEU A 135 3.29 8.20 11.71
CA LEU A 135 4.34 8.96 11.02
C LEU A 135 5.57 9.16 11.89
N SER A 136 5.38 9.40 13.20
CA SER A 136 6.47 9.49 14.18
C SER A 136 7.21 8.16 14.30
N ALA A 137 6.48 7.04 14.38
CA ALA A 137 7.08 5.71 14.43
C ALA A 137 7.85 5.38 13.15
N LEU A 138 7.33 5.76 11.97
CA LEU A 138 8.04 5.64 10.70
C LEU A 138 9.32 6.46 10.69
N ASN A 139 9.30 7.69 11.27
CA ASN A 139 10.49 8.52 11.37
C ASN A 139 11.56 7.88 12.24
N VAL A 140 11.19 7.31 13.40
CA VAL A 140 12.12 6.57 14.27
C VAL A 140 12.68 5.35 13.54
N ALA A 141 11.85 4.62 12.77
CA ALA A 141 12.31 3.48 11.97
C ALA A 141 13.35 3.89 10.91
N VAL A 142 13.14 5.02 10.23
CA VAL A 142 14.11 5.57 9.27
C VAL A 142 15.42 5.97 9.96
N ASP A 143 15.34 6.61 11.14
CA ASP A 143 16.53 7.00 11.90
C ASP A 143 17.33 5.77 12.36
N GLN A 144 16.66 4.71 12.81
CA GLN A 144 17.26 3.44 13.23
C GLN A 144 18.12 2.80 12.13
N ILE A 145 17.77 2.97 10.87
CA ILE A 145 18.46 2.32 9.75
C ILE A 145 19.42 3.25 9.00
N GLY A 146 19.73 4.42 9.58
CA GLY A 146 20.75 5.36 9.09
C GLY A 146 20.20 6.70 8.60
N GLY A 147 18.95 7.04 8.88
CA GLY A 147 18.37 8.38 8.70
C GLY A 147 18.02 8.76 7.26
N LYS A 148 18.39 7.94 6.25
CA LYS A 148 18.07 8.22 4.84
C LYS A 148 17.86 6.92 4.06
N VAL A 149 16.69 6.79 3.42
CA VAL A 149 16.24 5.54 2.79
C VAL A 149 15.75 5.74 1.35
N ASP A 150 15.73 4.65 0.58
CA ASP A 150 14.83 4.51 -0.55
C ASP A 150 13.52 3.93 -0.01
N LEU A 151 12.42 4.68 -0.14
CA LEU A 151 11.16 4.38 0.52
C LEU A 151 10.18 3.75 -0.47
N VAL A 152 9.64 2.58 -0.12
CA VAL A 152 8.67 1.84 -0.92
C VAL A 152 7.36 1.79 -0.16
N GLY A 153 6.39 2.58 -0.55
CA GLY A 153 5.05 2.63 0.06
C GLY A 153 4.04 1.78 -0.71
N LEU A 154 3.36 0.88 -0.01
CA LEU A 154 2.39 -0.04 -0.60
C LEU A 154 0.98 0.29 -0.09
N CYS A 155 0.00 0.43 -0.99
CA CYS A 155 -1.39 0.69 -0.65
C CYS A 155 -1.51 1.84 0.38
N GLN A 156 -2.08 1.60 1.56
CA GLN A 156 -2.16 2.56 2.67
C GLN A 156 -0.78 3.05 3.13
N GLY A 157 0.24 2.19 3.11
CA GLY A 157 1.63 2.61 3.36
C GLY A 157 2.17 3.57 2.29
N GLY A 158 1.56 3.60 1.11
CA GLY A 158 1.98 4.48 0.02
C GLY A 158 1.63 5.95 0.25
N TRP A 159 0.39 6.28 0.64
CA TRP A 159 0.07 7.67 0.98
C TRP A 159 0.86 8.13 2.22
N MET A 160 1.05 7.23 3.21
CA MET A 160 1.86 7.52 4.39
C MET A 160 3.31 7.82 4.01
N ALA A 161 3.90 7.03 3.10
CA ALA A 161 5.25 7.25 2.57
C ALA A 161 5.37 8.58 1.80
N LEU A 162 4.33 8.97 1.03
CA LEU A 162 4.29 10.25 0.32
C LEU A 162 4.24 11.44 1.29
N VAL A 163 3.36 11.38 2.29
CA VAL A 163 3.26 12.38 3.36
C VAL A 163 4.58 12.48 4.13
N TYR A 164 5.18 11.32 4.47
CA TYR A 164 6.48 11.26 5.12
C TYR A 164 7.58 11.93 4.28
N ALA A 165 7.64 11.62 2.99
CA ALA A 165 8.63 12.22 2.08
C ALA A 165 8.47 13.75 1.98
N ALA A 166 7.24 14.26 2.03
CA ALA A 166 6.98 15.70 2.07
C ALA A 166 7.39 16.37 3.39
N ARG A 167 7.21 15.66 4.52
CA ARG A 167 7.57 16.16 5.85
C ARG A 167 9.08 16.08 6.12
N PHE A 168 9.76 15.07 5.57
CA PHE A 168 11.17 14.79 5.80
C PHE A 168 11.92 14.60 4.46
N PRO A 169 11.95 15.59 3.56
CA PRO A 169 12.51 15.43 2.22
C PRO A 169 13.99 15.04 2.20
N ALA A 170 14.77 15.41 3.24
CA ALA A 170 16.17 15.04 3.36
C ALA A 170 16.39 13.54 3.71
N LYS A 171 15.36 12.86 4.24
CA LYS A 171 15.43 11.47 4.68
C LYS A 171 15.02 10.45 3.60
N VAL A 172 14.51 10.91 2.46
CA VAL A 172 14.11 10.04 1.34
C VAL A 172 15.00 10.32 0.13
N ARG A 173 15.61 9.26 -0.46
CA ARG A 173 16.40 9.37 -1.70
C ARG A 173 15.56 9.14 -2.94
N LYS A 174 14.75 8.10 -2.91
CA LYS A 174 13.81 7.72 -3.96
C LYS A 174 12.52 7.24 -3.33
N LEU A 175 11.41 7.42 -4.04
CA LEU A 175 10.09 7.03 -3.58
C LEU A 175 9.44 6.09 -4.59
N VAL A 176 8.99 4.93 -4.13
CA VAL A 176 8.14 4.01 -4.90
C VAL A 176 6.76 4.02 -4.26
N LEU A 177 5.73 4.24 -5.05
CA LEU A 177 4.32 4.15 -4.62
C LEU A 177 3.65 3.07 -5.45
N ALA A 178 3.18 2.01 -4.81
CA ALA A 178 2.50 0.90 -5.47
C ALA A 178 1.06 0.76 -4.95
N GLY A 179 0.07 0.90 -5.84
CA GLY A 179 -1.35 0.82 -5.50
C GLY A 179 -1.76 1.79 -4.37
N ALA A 180 -1.20 3.00 -4.33
CA ALA A 180 -1.42 3.96 -3.25
C ALA A 180 -2.55 4.95 -3.59
N PRO A 181 -3.54 5.16 -2.70
CA PRO A 181 -4.57 6.17 -2.87
C PRO A 181 -3.97 7.56 -2.54
N VAL A 182 -3.81 8.42 -3.55
CA VAL A 182 -3.24 9.76 -3.40
C VAL A 182 -4.27 10.85 -3.65
N ASP A 183 -4.98 10.77 -4.78
CA ASP A 183 -6.11 11.63 -5.08
C ASP A 183 -7.34 10.76 -5.36
N ILE A 184 -8.11 10.50 -4.36
CA ILE A 184 -9.24 9.58 -4.43
C ILE A 184 -10.40 10.06 -5.32
N ARG A 185 -10.39 11.34 -5.72
CA ARG A 185 -11.38 11.95 -6.61
C ARG A 185 -10.94 11.96 -8.07
N ALA A 186 -9.69 11.55 -8.37
CA ALA A 186 -9.18 11.52 -9.75
C ALA A 186 -9.94 10.53 -10.65
N ALA A 187 -10.40 9.42 -10.07
CA ALA A 187 -11.31 8.46 -10.69
C ALA A 187 -12.02 7.64 -9.60
N PRO A 188 -13.22 7.09 -9.85
CA PRO A 188 -13.89 6.23 -8.87
C PRO A 188 -13.18 4.88 -8.74
N SER A 189 -13.11 4.36 -7.51
CA SER A 189 -12.80 2.98 -7.18
C SER A 189 -13.90 2.44 -6.26
N ALA A 190 -13.97 1.11 -6.07
CA ALA A 190 -14.96 0.55 -5.15
C ALA A 190 -14.81 1.11 -3.73
N LEU A 191 -13.55 1.30 -3.28
CA LEU A 191 -13.25 1.87 -1.97
C LEU A 191 -13.67 3.34 -1.87
N SER A 192 -13.32 4.18 -2.84
CA SER A 192 -13.67 5.61 -2.79
C SER A 192 -15.17 5.84 -2.90
N ALA A 193 -15.86 5.09 -3.77
CA ALA A 193 -17.32 5.17 -3.92
C ALA A 193 -18.06 4.74 -2.64
N PHE A 194 -17.59 3.65 -2.01
CA PHE A 194 -18.11 3.21 -0.72
C PHE A 194 -17.90 4.27 0.37
N ALA A 195 -16.68 4.78 0.50
CA ALA A 195 -16.37 5.78 1.51
C ALA A 195 -17.18 7.07 1.29
N GLU A 196 -17.40 7.48 0.05
CA GLU A 196 -18.24 8.63 -0.29
C GLU A 196 -19.71 8.42 0.09
N ALA A 197 -20.27 7.26 -0.25
CA ALA A 197 -21.68 6.94 -0.01
C ALA A 197 -22.00 6.68 1.48
N THR A 198 -21.04 6.22 2.28
CA THR A 198 -21.27 5.86 3.68
C THR A 198 -21.23 7.11 4.57
N PRO A 199 -22.28 7.42 5.35
CA PRO A 199 -22.27 8.53 6.30
C PRO A 199 -21.16 8.39 7.35
N LEU A 200 -20.54 9.50 7.74
CA LEU A 200 -19.43 9.49 8.72
C LEU A 200 -19.84 8.86 10.07
N ALA A 201 -21.09 9.09 10.50
CA ALA A 201 -21.63 8.50 11.72
C ALA A 201 -21.55 6.97 11.74
N MET A 202 -21.64 6.29 10.59
CA MET A 202 -21.51 4.83 10.51
C MET A 202 -20.07 4.36 10.78
N PHE A 203 -19.07 5.14 10.37
CA PHE A 203 -17.68 4.85 10.70
C PHE A 203 -17.40 5.08 12.20
N HIS A 204 -18.04 6.07 12.81
CA HIS A 204 -17.96 6.30 14.26
C HIS A 204 -18.58 5.14 15.07
N GLU A 205 -19.66 4.52 14.58
CA GLU A 205 -20.25 3.35 15.23
C GLU A 205 -19.31 2.16 15.26
N LEU A 206 -18.42 1.98 14.25
CA LEU A 206 -17.41 0.92 14.25
C LEU A 206 -16.37 1.06 15.37
N VAL A 207 -16.20 2.27 15.91
CA VAL A 207 -15.18 2.61 16.93
C VAL A 207 -15.78 2.67 18.34
N ARG A 208 -17.12 2.69 18.47
CA ARG A 208 -17.87 3.15 19.63
C ARG A 208 -17.50 2.51 20.97
N ASP A 209 -17.42 1.18 21.03
CA ASP A 209 -17.39 0.49 22.34
C ASP A 209 -15.99 0.41 22.95
N GLU A 210 -14.97 0.15 22.15
CA GLU A 210 -13.61 -0.10 22.63
C GLU A 210 -12.59 0.95 22.22
N GLY A 211 -12.99 1.90 21.36
CA GLY A 211 -12.07 2.84 20.74
C GLY A 211 -11.14 2.17 19.72
N LEU A 212 -11.48 0.96 19.27
CA LEU A 212 -10.77 0.16 18.29
C LEU A 212 -11.71 -0.25 17.16
N VAL A 213 -11.14 -0.35 15.95
CA VAL A 213 -11.83 -1.00 14.84
C VAL A 213 -11.33 -2.42 14.72
N ARG A 214 -12.20 -3.39 14.96
CA ARG A 214 -11.86 -4.80 14.84
C ARG A 214 -11.71 -5.20 13.39
N GLY A 215 -10.52 -5.67 12.99
CA GLY A 215 -10.24 -6.06 11.62
C GLY A 215 -11.20 -7.13 11.09
N GLN A 216 -11.65 -8.05 11.92
CA GLN A 216 -12.67 -9.03 11.56
C GLN A 216 -14.01 -8.40 11.16
N ASN A 217 -14.40 -7.29 11.82
CA ASN A 217 -15.62 -6.56 11.45
C ASN A 217 -15.43 -5.86 10.10
N VAL A 218 -14.28 -5.24 9.89
CA VAL A 218 -13.93 -4.64 8.58
C VAL A 218 -13.94 -5.69 7.48
N ARG A 219 -13.37 -6.89 7.73
CA ARG A 219 -13.39 -8.00 6.76
C ARG A 219 -14.81 -8.44 6.41
N LYS A 220 -15.70 -8.58 7.40
CA LYS A 220 -17.11 -8.90 7.15
C LYS A 220 -17.81 -7.84 6.29
N PHE A 221 -17.41 -6.60 6.46
CA PHE A 221 -17.96 -5.46 5.73
C PHE A 221 -17.47 -5.35 4.28
N TRP A 222 -16.16 -5.58 4.05
CA TRP A 222 -15.51 -5.51 2.72
C TRP A 222 -15.47 -6.84 1.98
N GLY A 223 -15.47 -7.92 2.73
CA GLY A 223 -15.07 -9.20 2.23
C GLY A 223 -16.20 -10.10 1.81
N GLY A 224 -16.39 -10.21 0.51
CA GLY A 224 -16.89 -11.46 -0.06
C GLY A 224 -15.93 -12.61 0.28
N THR A 225 -16.42 -13.85 0.27
CA THR A 225 -15.59 -15.05 0.35
C THR A 225 -14.61 -15.06 -0.82
N VAL A 226 -13.31 -15.12 -0.53
CA VAL A 226 -12.29 -15.27 -1.57
C VAL A 226 -12.42 -16.65 -2.20
N THR A 227 -12.77 -16.68 -3.47
CA THR A 227 -12.95 -17.92 -4.23
C THR A 227 -11.60 -18.48 -4.68
N ARG A 228 -11.58 -19.75 -5.10
CA ARG A 228 -10.41 -20.39 -5.73
C ARG A 228 -9.93 -19.62 -6.98
N GLY A 229 -10.85 -19.10 -7.76
CA GLY A 229 -10.55 -18.28 -8.92
C GLY A 229 -9.85 -16.98 -8.57
N ASP A 230 -10.32 -16.30 -7.50
CA ASP A 230 -9.69 -15.06 -7.01
C ASP A 230 -8.26 -15.29 -6.55
N VAL A 231 -7.99 -16.35 -5.76
CA VAL A 231 -6.64 -16.68 -5.31
C VAL A 231 -5.71 -16.92 -6.50
N ARG A 232 -6.16 -17.70 -7.49
CA ARG A 232 -5.38 -17.96 -8.70
C ARG A 232 -5.04 -16.69 -9.46
N GLN A 233 -6.02 -15.78 -9.58
CA GLN A 233 -5.86 -14.51 -10.27
C GLN A 233 -4.94 -13.55 -9.51
N ILE A 234 -5.13 -13.42 -8.19
CA ILE A 234 -4.32 -12.57 -7.32
C ILE A 234 -2.85 -13.04 -7.32
N LEU A 235 -2.63 -14.33 -7.14
CA LEU A 235 -1.29 -14.91 -7.12
C LEU A 235 -0.69 -15.07 -8.52
N GLN A 236 -1.47 -14.81 -9.58
CA GLN A 236 -1.06 -14.96 -10.99
C GLN A 236 -0.51 -16.36 -11.28
N ILE A 237 -1.26 -17.38 -10.84
CA ILE A 237 -0.88 -18.79 -11.00
C ILE A 237 -1.37 -19.28 -12.37
N GLU A 238 -0.47 -19.90 -13.13
CA GLU A 238 -0.77 -20.47 -14.45
C GLU A 238 -1.88 -21.52 -14.38
N LYS A 239 -2.70 -21.62 -15.45
CA LYS A 239 -3.79 -22.60 -15.54
C LYS A 239 -3.27 -24.04 -15.51
N SER A 240 -2.06 -24.27 -15.98
CA SER A 240 -1.35 -25.55 -16.04
C SER A 240 -0.70 -25.96 -14.70
N ALA A 241 -0.75 -25.12 -13.66
CA ALA A 241 -0.12 -25.43 -12.37
C ALA A 241 -0.69 -26.72 -11.76
N ASP A 242 0.21 -27.49 -11.13
CA ASP A 242 -0.14 -28.70 -10.38
C ASP A 242 -1.24 -28.43 -9.36
N SER A 243 -2.26 -29.30 -9.33
CA SER A 243 -3.41 -29.18 -8.44
C SER A 243 -3.03 -29.17 -6.96
N ALA A 244 -2.03 -29.96 -6.57
CA ALA A 244 -1.57 -30.04 -5.17
C ALA A 244 -0.87 -28.75 -4.74
N VAL A 245 -0.02 -28.18 -5.62
CA VAL A 245 0.64 -26.88 -5.39
C VAL A 245 -0.41 -25.78 -5.26
N LEU A 246 -1.39 -25.75 -6.17
CA LEU A 246 -2.47 -24.77 -6.12
C LEU A 246 -3.28 -24.87 -4.81
N THR A 247 -3.69 -26.09 -4.43
CA THR A 247 -4.45 -26.32 -3.18
C THR A 247 -3.68 -25.82 -1.94
N ARG A 248 -2.36 -26.06 -1.90
CA ARG A 248 -1.51 -25.59 -0.79
C ARG A 248 -1.42 -24.06 -0.78
N LEU A 249 -1.21 -23.42 -1.93
CA LEU A 249 -1.15 -21.95 -2.03
C LEU A 249 -2.49 -21.29 -1.65
N GLU A 250 -3.59 -21.91 -2.03
CA GLU A 250 -4.93 -21.47 -1.64
C GLU A 250 -5.14 -21.54 -0.14
N ALA A 251 -4.74 -22.61 0.51
CA ALA A 251 -4.82 -22.76 1.96
C ALA A 251 -4.01 -21.65 2.65
N LEU A 252 -2.72 -21.48 2.28
CA LEU A 252 -1.86 -20.45 2.84
C LEU A 252 -2.40 -19.03 2.61
N PHE A 253 -2.94 -18.75 1.42
CA PHE A 253 -3.54 -17.46 1.12
C PHE A 253 -4.80 -17.22 1.96
N ARG A 254 -5.67 -18.23 2.13
CA ARG A 254 -6.88 -18.12 2.97
C ARG A 254 -6.54 -17.92 4.43
N ASP A 255 -5.54 -18.63 4.94
CA ASP A 255 -5.07 -18.47 6.33
C ASP A 255 -4.59 -17.05 6.56
N TRP A 256 -3.75 -16.51 5.65
CA TRP A 256 -3.33 -15.13 5.69
C TRP A 256 -4.50 -14.14 5.56
N TYR A 257 -5.44 -14.38 4.64
CA TYR A 257 -6.59 -13.50 4.39
C TYR A 257 -7.59 -13.52 5.53
N SER A 258 -7.69 -14.62 6.27
CA SER A 258 -8.56 -14.74 7.44
C SER A 258 -8.02 -14.01 8.66
N TRP A 259 -6.70 -13.83 8.75
CA TRP A 259 -6.07 -13.07 9.82
C TRP A 259 -6.11 -11.56 9.50
N THR A 260 -6.56 -10.77 10.47
CA THR A 260 -6.75 -9.33 10.31
C THR A 260 -6.12 -8.58 11.47
N VAL A 261 -5.70 -7.33 11.21
CA VAL A 261 -5.24 -6.41 12.26
C VAL A 261 -6.36 -5.51 12.72
N ASP A 262 -6.41 -5.27 14.01
CA ASP A 262 -7.24 -4.23 14.61
C ASP A 262 -6.57 -2.87 14.44
N LEU A 263 -7.36 -1.82 14.27
CA LEU A 263 -6.87 -0.45 14.09
C LEU A 263 -7.27 0.42 15.29
N PRO A 264 -6.41 1.37 15.71
CA PRO A 264 -6.83 2.41 16.64
C PRO A 264 -7.98 3.21 16.05
N GLY A 265 -9.00 3.49 16.85
CA GLY A 265 -10.19 4.21 16.38
C GLY A 265 -9.88 5.61 15.87
N VAL A 266 -8.98 6.33 16.55
CA VAL A 266 -8.53 7.66 16.11
C VAL A 266 -7.86 7.58 14.75
N TYR A 267 -6.88 6.68 14.55
CA TYR A 267 -6.22 6.49 13.26
C TYR A 267 -7.21 6.18 12.13
N PHE A 268 -8.13 5.22 12.39
CA PHE A 268 -9.12 4.83 11.41
C PHE A 268 -10.02 5.99 10.98
N LEU A 269 -10.57 6.74 11.95
CA LEU A 269 -11.44 7.89 11.65
C LEU A 269 -10.67 9.00 10.93
N GLU A 270 -9.44 9.31 11.34
CA GLU A 270 -8.60 10.29 10.64
C GLU A 270 -8.35 9.89 9.18
N VAL A 271 -8.07 8.60 8.91
CA VAL A 271 -7.89 8.10 7.53
C VAL A 271 -9.20 8.25 6.74
N VAL A 272 -10.34 7.85 7.31
CA VAL A 272 -11.64 7.99 6.65
C VAL A 272 -11.94 9.46 6.35
N GLU A 273 -11.82 10.33 7.32
CA GLU A 273 -12.16 11.75 7.19
C GLU A 273 -11.20 12.48 6.26
N LYS A 274 -9.90 12.43 6.55
CA LYS A 274 -8.89 13.23 5.86
C LYS A 274 -8.63 12.74 4.43
N LEU A 275 -8.51 11.41 4.23
CA LEU A 275 -8.25 10.86 2.90
C LEU A 275 -9.54 10.68 2.09
N PHE A 276 -10.50 9.90 2.61
CA PHE A 276 -11.61 9.43 1.80
C PHE A 276 -12.79 10.43 1.74
N LYS A 277 -13.05 11.21 2.79
CA LYS A 277 -14.10 12.23 2.77
C LYS A 277 -13.61 13.56 2.21
N HIS A 278 -12.50 14.06 2.70
CA HIS A 278 -12.02 15.41 2.38
C HIS A 278 -10.94 15.45 1.30
N ASN A 279 -10.33 14.29 0.96
CA ASN A 279 -9.24 14.20 -0.04
C ASN A 279 -8.08 15.17 0.27
N GLU A 280 -7.74 15.33 1.55
CA GLU A 280 -6.87 16.41 2.04
C GLU A 280 -5.46 16.37 1.47
N ILE A 281 -4.95 15.17 1.12
CA ILE A 281 -3.63 15.02 0.48
C ILE A 281 -3.61 15.75 -0.86
N ALA A 282 -4.61 15.51 -1.71
CA ALA A 282 -4.66 16.11 -3.04
C ALA A 282 -5.07 17.58 -3.03
N THR A 283 -5.91 18.00 -2.07
CA THR A 283 -6.30 19.41 -1.88
C THR A 283 -5.24 20.25 -1.19
N GLY A 284 -4.20 19.59 -0.62
CA GLY A 284 -3.11 20.25 0.10
C GLY A 284 -3.56 20.83 1.44
N SER A 285 -4.65 20.33 2.04
CA SER A 285 -5.10 20.74 3.38
C SER A 285 -4.65 19.78 4.49
N PHE A 286 -3.99 18.67 4.15
CA PHE A 286 -3.56 17.65 5.09
C PHE A 286 -2.58 18.18 6.13
N LEU A 287 -2.90 17.93 7.40
CA LEU A 287 -2.03 18.25 8.52
C LEU A 287 -1.34 16.97 9.01
N ALA A 288 -0.03 17.02 9.17
CA ALA A 288 0.76 15.95 9.76
C ALA A 288 1.88 16.51 10.64
N LEU A 289 2.02 15.94 11.84
CA LEU A 289 3.02 16.35 12.82
C LEU A 289 2.97 17.87 13.09
N GLY A 290 1.76 18.38 13.31
CA GLY A 290 1.49 19.77 13.62
C GLY A 290 1.72 20.76 12.48
N GLN A 291 1.96 20.32 11.24
CA GLN A 291 2.21 21.22 10.11
C GLN A 291 1.43 20.78 8.86
N LYS A 292 1.08 21.77 8.04
CA LYS A 292 0.49 21.53 6.73
C LYS A 292 1.49 20.81 5.81
N VAL A 293 1.05 19.75 5.19
CA VAL A 293 1.86 18.97 4.25
C VAL A 293 1.85 19.65 2.88
N ASP A 294 3.02 20.10 2.43
CA ASP A 294 3.20 20.58 1.07
C ASP A 294 3.90 19.49 0.23
N LEU A 295 3.15 18.81 -0.62
CA LEU A 295 3.69 17.78 -1.51
C LEU A 295 4.70 18.33 -2.52
N ARG A 296 4.73 19.64 -2.77
CA ARG A 296 5.72 20.27 -3.65
C ARG A 296 7.13 20.26 -3.07
N THR A 297 7.28 19.94 -1.78
CA THR A 297 8.61 19.69 -1.17
C THR A 297 9.24 18.40 -1.68
N VAL A 298 8.42 17.46 -2.23
CA VAL A 298 8.90 16.22 -2.80
C VAL A 298 9.50 16.49 -4.19
N LYS A 299 10.81 16.31 -4.30
CA LYS A 299 11.60 16.52 -5.54
C LYS A 299 12.42 15.29 -5.92
N VAL A 300 12.40 14.26 -5.08
CA VAL A 300 13.15 13.01 -5.30
C VAL A 300 12.58 12.21 -6.47
N PRO A 301 13.37 11.35 -7.13
CA PRO A 301 12.85 10.46 -8.15
C PRO A 301 11.73 9.57 -7.62
N ILE A 302 10.66 9.42 -8.43
CA ILE A 302 9.46 8.65 -8.05
C ILE A 302 9.19 7.55 -9.07
N PHE A 303 8.80 6.38 -8.56
CA PHE A 303 8.24 5.29 -9.34
C PHE A 303 6.80 5.01 -8.91
N LEU A 304 5.85 5.08 -9.84
CA LEU A 304 4.43 4.81 -9.61
C LEU A 304 4.07 3.47 -10.25
N LEU A 305 3.63 2.52 -9.44
CA LEU A 305 3.20 1.19 -9.88
C LEU A 305 1.71 1.01 -9.63
N ALA A 306 0.93 0.85 -10.69
CA ALA A 306 -0.53 0.64 -10.64
C ALA A 306 -0.91 -0.74 -11.17
N ALA A 307 -2.03 -1.29 -10.68
CA ALA A 307 -2.68 -2.44 -11.27
C ALA A 307 -3.76 -1.96 -12.25
N ARG A 308 -3.91 -2.65 -13.41
CA ARG A 308 -4.94 -2.30 -14.40
C ARG A 308 -6.35 -2.58 -13.89
N ASP A 309 -6.49 -3.72 -13.23
CA ASP A 309 -7.77 -4.23 -12.76
C ASP A 309 -7.90 -4.05 -11.23
N ASP A 310 -7.38 -2.90 -10.73
CA ASP A 310 -7.36 -2.57 -9.31
C ASP A 310 -8.76 -2.17 -8.84
N GLU A 311 -9.34 -3.00 -7.98
CA GLU A 311 -10.65 -2.78 -7.38
C GLU A 311 -10.61 -1.83 -6.18
N VAL A 312 -9.42 -1.54 -5.65
CA VAL A 312 -9.21 -0.72 -4.44
C VAL A 312 -8.80 0.70 -4.80
N VAL A 313 -7.81 0.84 -5.68
CA VAL A 313 -7.20 2.14 -6.04
C VAL A 313 -7.15 2.28 -7.57
N ALA A 314 -7.91 3.19 -8.13
CA ALA A 314 -7.85 3.46 -9.56
C ALA A 314 -6.46 3.99 -9.99
N VAL A 315 -6.04 3.66 -11.20
CA VAL A 315 -4.75 4.09 -11.76
C VAL A 315 -4.56 5.61 -11.68
N GLU A 316 -5.63 6.35 -11.96
CA GLU A 316 -5.66 7.81 -11.96
C GLU A 316 -5.47 8.38 -10.55
N GLN A 317 -5.98 7.70 -9.51
CA GLN A 317 -5.80 8.12 -8.12
C GLN A 317 -4.33 8.12 -7.72
N LEU A 318 -3.59 7.08 -8.12
CA LEU A 318 -2.14 7.01 -7.89
C LEU A 318 -1.37 7.98 -8.79
N PHE A 319 -1.69 8.02 -10.10
CA PHE A 319 -0.93 8.81 -11.08
C PHE A 319 -1.13 10.31 -10.91
N ALA A 320 -2.18 10.73 -10.19
CA ALA A 320 -2.36 12.10 -9.75
C ALA A 320 -1.15 12.65 -8.98
N THR A 321 -0.36 11.79 -8.34
CA THR A 321 0.90 12.17 -7.66
C THR A 321 1.76 13.08 -8.52
N GLN A 322 1.84 12.81 -9.85
CA GLN A 322 2.67 13.59 -10.76
C GLN A 322 2.36 15.10 -10.76
N ARG A 323 1.09 15.47 -10.62
CA ARG A 323 0.68 16.89 -10.63
C ARG A 323 0.79 17.56 -9.26
N LEU A 324 0.96 16.78 -8.20
CA LEU A 324 0.97 17.26 -6.82
C LEU A 324 2.38 17.52 -6.29
N VAL A 325 3.39 16.88 -6.86
CA VAL A 325 4.80 16.98 -6.45
C VAL A 325 5.62 17.88 -7.38
N ASN A 326 6.80 18.30 -6.93
CA ASN A 326 7.78 19.03 -7.74
C ASN A 326 8.93 18.15 -8.26
N THR A 327 8.77 16.84 -8.26
CA THR A 327 9.71 15.94 -8.94
C THR A 327 9.70 16.26 -10.44
N PRO A 328 10.86 16.50 -11.08
CA PRO A 328 10.92 16.75 -12.52
C PRO A 328 10.26 15.59 -13.31
N PRO A 329 9.49 15.87 -14.38
CA PRO A 329 8.77 14.83 -15.12
C PRO A 329 9.65 13.67 -15.61
N GLY A 330 10.89 13.94 -16.00
CA GLY A 330 11.87 12.92 -16.42
C GLY A 330 12.32 11.98 -15.29
N HIS A 331 12.09 12.36 -14.05
CA HIS A 331 12.40 11.56 -12.87
C HIS A 331 11.19 10.81 -12.31
N ILE A 332 10.01 10.91 -12.94
CA ILE A 332 8.82 10.13 -12.60
C ILE A 332 8.69 8.97 -13.58
N ARG A 333 8.77 7.76 -13.08
CA ARG A 333 8.50 6.52 -13.81
C ARG A 333 7.12 5.99 -13.48
N LYS A 334 6.46 5.40 -14.46
CA LYS A 334 5.13 4.80 -14.31
C LYS A 334 5.12 3.40 -14.90
N ALA A 335 4.43 2.48 -14.25
CA ALA A 335 4.14 1.17 -14.80
C ALA A 335 2.70 0.75 -14.42
N ILE A 336 2.04 0.06 -15.34
CA ILE A 336 0.73 -0.56 -15.12
C ILE A 336 0.88 -2.04 -15.37
N VAL A 337 0.47 -2.86 -14.40
CA VAL A 337 0.52 -4.32 -14.49
C VAL A 337 -0.90 -4.87 -14.66
N PRO A 338 -1.12 -5.85 -15.53
CA PRO A 338 -2.43 -6.48 -15.71
C PRO A 338 -2.74 -7.44 -14.56
N CYS A 339 -3.10 -6.90 -13.40
CA CYS A 339 -3.45 -7.64 -12.19
C CYS A 339 -4.46 -6.86 -11.35
N ARG A 340 -5.02 -7.53 -10.34
CA ARG A 340 -5.82 -6.94 -9.26
C ARG A 340 -4.90 -6.34 -8.18
N HIS A 341 -5.48 -5.59 -7.24
CA HIS A 341 -4.75 -4.85 -6.20
C HIS A 341 -3.65 -5.67 -5.50
N LEU A 342 -4.02 -6.78 -4.87
CA LEU A 342 -3.06 -7.63 -4.15
C LEU A 342 -2.01 -8.27 -5.07
N GLY A 343 -2.34 -8.46 -6.37
CA GLY A 343 -1.39 -8.95 -7.38
C GLY A 343 -0.15 -8.07 -7.55
N LEU A 344 -0.21 -6.80 -7.15
CA LEU A 344 0.95 -5.91 -7.11
C LEU A 344 2.01 -6.40 -6.13
N PHE A 345 1.62 -7.05 -5.04
CA PHE A 345 2.50 -7.38 -3.91
C PHE A 345 2.84 -8.86 -3.84
N VAL A 346 1.90 -9.74 -4.24
CA VAL A 346 2.03 -11.20 -4.14
C VAL A 346 1.91 -11.93 -5.47
N GLY A 347 1.60 -11.24 -6.58
CA GLY A 347 1.45 -11.84 -7.89
C GLY A 347 2.78 -12.33 -8.46
N LYS A 348 2.85 -13.61 -8.87
CA LYS A 348 4.08 -14.25 -9.36
C LYS A 348 4.73 -13.46 -10.49
N THR A 349 3.98 -13.12 -11.55
CA THR A 349 4.50 -12.37 -12.70
C THR A 349 5.00 -10.98 -12.30
N THR A 350 4.23 -10.25 -11.48
CA THR A 350 4.62 -8.93 -10.98
C THR A 350 5.94 -9.00 -10.19
N LEU A 351 6.10 -10.03 -9.34
CA LEU A 351 7.29 -10.25 -8.53
C LEU A 351 8.51 -10.71 -9.35
N GLN A 352 8.29 -11.36 -10.49
CA GLN A 352 9.38 -11.86 -11.34
C GLN A 352 9.83 -10.84 -12.39
N GLU A 353 8.96 -9.96 -12.85
CA GLU A 353 9.23 -9.04 -13.96
C GLU A 353 9.31 -7.58 -13.50
N THR A 354 8.27 -7.10 -12.82
CA THR A 354 8.12 -5.67 -12.51
C THR A 354 8.99 -5.25 -11.32
N TRP A 355 8.96 -5.99 -10.21
CA TRP A 355 9.75 -5.64 -9.05
C TRP A 355 11.26 -5.70 -9.25
N PRO A 356 11.83 -6.65 -10.04
CA PRO A 356 13.25 -6.58 -10.41
C PRO A 356 13.60 -5.35 -11.26
N MET A 357 12.70 -4.87 -12.11
CA MET A 357 12.90 -3.61 -12.83
C MET A 357 12.93 -2.41 -11.87
N ILE A 358 12.00 -2.37 -10.91
CA ILE A 358 11.94 -1.34 -9.87
C ILE A 358 13.20 -1.39 -9.00
N ALA A 359 13.64 -2.58 -8.58
CA ALA A 359 14.86 -2.76 -7.79
C ALA A 359 16.10 -2.22 -8.53
N ARG A 360 16.26 -2.54 -9.83
CA ARG A 360 17.33 -1.96 -10.65
C ARG A 360 17.25 -0.44 -10.73
N TRP A 361 16.05 0.13 -10.81
CA TRP A 361 15.86 1.57 -10.78
C TRP A 361 16.22 2.17 -9.42
N ILE A 362 15.86 1.53 -8.30
CA ILE A 362 16.24 1.95 -6.95
C ILE A 362 17.77 1.96 -6.81
N LEU A 363 18.45 0.93 -7.28
CA LEU A 363 19.89 0.75 -7.12
C LEU A 363 20.75 1.65 -8.01
N ARG A 364 20.19 2.24 -9.08
CA ARG A 364 20.93 3.19 -9.92
C ARG A 364 21.28 4.45 -9.11
N PRO A 365 22.53 4.98 -9.22
CA PRO A 365 22.87 6.29 -8.66
C PRO A 365 21.92 7.37 -9.18
N THR A 366 21.58 8.36 -8.37
CA THR A 366 20.95 9.59 -8.83
C THR A 366 22.02 10.48 -9.45
N SER A 367 21.75 11.08 -10.60
CA SER A 367 22.72 11.88 -11.39
C SER A 367 23.44 12.99 -10.60
N SER A 368 22.85 13.45 -9.49
CA SER A 368 23.50 14.41 -8.58
C SER A 368 24.73 13.86 -7.84
N HIS A 369 24.93 12.53 -7.79
CA HIS A 369 26.16 11.95 -7.21
C HIS A 369 27.32 11.85 -8.22
N LEU A 370 27.01 11.79 -9.53
CA LEU A 370 28.05 11.77 -10.57
C LEU A 370 28.72 13.14 -10.72
N GLU A 371 28.00 14.24 -10.49
CA GLU A 371 28.58 15.60 -10.53
C GLU A 371 29.43 15.89 -9.28
N SER A 372 29.09 15.35 -8.09
CA SER A 372 29.92 15.56 -6.90
C SER A 372 31.20 14.72 -6.91
N ASP A 373 31.18 13.52 -7.48
CA ASP A 373 32.38 12.67 -7.60
C ASP A 373 33.31 13.16 -8.71
N ALA A 374 32.78 13.75 -9.78
CA ALA A 374 33.58 14.41 -10.82
C ALA A 374 34.26 15.69 -10.29
N ALA A 375 33.56 16.50 -9.51
CA ALA A 375 34.12 17.71 -8.89
C ALA A 375 35.16 17.38 -7.81
N CYS A 376 35.04 16.24 -7.13
CA CYS A 376 36.04 15.80 -6.14
C CYS A 376 37.29 15.17 -6.81
N GLY A 377 37.14 14.56 -7.99
CA GLY A 377 38.22 14.02 -8.80
C GLY A 377 39.12 15.13 -9.41
N GLU A 378 38.53 16.20 -9.93
CA GLU A 378 39.26 17.35 -10.51
C GLU A 378 40.02 18.17 -9.44
N ALA A 379 39.55 18.21 -8.21
CA ALA A 379 40.26 18.91 -7.11
C ALA A 379 41.50 18.16 -6.61
N ALA A 380 41.64 16.87 -6.89
CA ALA A 380 42.82 16.06 -6.47
C ALA A 380 43.98 16.12 -7.48
N GLU A 381 43.78 16.57 -8.71
CA GLU A 381 44.85 16.69 -9.73
C GLU A 381 45.53 18.06 -9.78
N ALA A 382 45.07 19.07 -9.01
CA ALA A 382 45.58 20.43 -9.01
C ALA A 382 46.55 20.73 -7.83
N LEU A 383 47.50 19.83 -7.50
CA LEU A 383 48.63 20.17 -6.64
C LEU A 383 49.85 20.49 -7.51
N PRO A 384 50.42 21.70 -7.45
CA PRO A 384 51.62 22.04 -8.21
C PRO A 384 52.83 21.26 -7.71
N LYS A 385 53.53 20.61 -8.66
CA LYS A 385 54.88 20.07 -8.42
C LYS A 385 55.80 21.27 -8.27
N GLY A 386 56.21 21.54 -7.05
CA GLY A 386 57.32 22.40 -6.71
C GLY A 386 58.44 21.60 -6.06
#